data_9d22cdcfada8638fa25b492e09f741d3
#
_entry.id   9d22cdcfada8638fa25b492e09f741d3
#
_cell.length_a   1.000
_cell.length_b   1.000
_cell.length_c   1.000
_cell.angle_alpha   90.00
_cell.angle_beta   90.00
_cell.angle_gamma   90.00
#
_symmetry.space_group_name_H-M   'P 1'
#
loop_
_entity.id
_entity.type
_entity.pdbx_description
1 polymer ?
#
loop_
_entity_poly.entity_id
_entity_poly.type
_entity_poly.pdbx_seq_one_letter_code
_entity_poly.pdbx_strand_id
1 'polypeptide(L)'
;MARRALDRWKVLAAHVEDGVPLVELAAHHGIGLRTLQRWHADYKRGGVDALNDAPRRDRGRHRLAPELRELIEGLALVKPRASIATIWRRAQVAASQHHWPAPSYPVVRRIVNELDPAMMTLAHGGPVAYRDKYELVWRRTSELPNDLWQADHTELDILILDANGEAVRPWLTVVQDDCSRAVCGYLAFLGAPSAANIGLALRQAIWHKPDLDWPMRGIPDVLYVDHGSDFTSTHLATTALELRMRLIFSAVARPQGRGKIERFFGSVTTELLPDLPGHLAPDQRHPTPGLTLAELSDRIGDFITGTYHHRVHPELGVTPHQAWTGSGWLPRMPESLESLDQLLLTVAKNRIVHRDGIRFQGLRYQATTLAAYVGEPVTIRYDPRDITELRVFHRDQFLCTAIDVNHHGQTLTLKDIQTARSARRRALRAGINERIAVVAQYSPAWAPTSPAANVPAPRRKPKLRTYEEG
;
A
#
# COMPACT_ATOMS: atom_id res chain seq x y z
N MET A 1 36.31 21.15 -13.39
CA MET A 1 37.65 21.79 -13.07
C MET A 1 38.81 20.94 -13.54
N ALA A 2 38.81 19.64 -13.33
CA ALA A 2 39.91 18.73 -13.77
C ALA A 2 40.25 18.76 -15.28
N ARG A 3 39.27 19.01 -16.15
CA ARG A 3 39.50 19.00 -17.61
C ARG A 3 40.47 20.10 -18.09
N ARG A 4 40.39 21.30 -17.52
CA ARG A 4 41.35 22.40 -17.90
C ARG A 4 42.75 22.18 -17.41
N ALA A 5 42.96 21.61 -16.23
CA ALA A 5 44.30 21.25 -15.74
C ALA A 5 44.93 20.15 -16.61
N LEU A 6 44.14 19.15 -17.00
CA LEU A 6 44.58 18.10 -17.93
C LEU A 6 44.91 18.63 -19.33
N ASP A 7 44.12 19.57 -19.85
CA ASP A 7 44.41 20.18 -21.15
C ASP A 7 45.72 21.02 -21.11
N ARG A 8 45.95 21.78 -20.03
CA ARG A 8 47.23 22.51 -19.82
C ARG A 8 48.42 21.56 -19.63
N TRP A 9 48.20 20.45 -18.93
CA TRP A 9 49.21 19.43 -18.74
C TRP A 9 49.60 18.78 -20.06
N LYS A 10 48.65 18.39 -20.92
CA LYS A 10 48.98 17.82 -22.25
C LYS A 10 49.88 18.69 -23.09
N VAL A 11 49.76 20.02 -22.96
CA VAL A 11 50.65 20.95 -23.66
C VAL A 11 52.01 21.01 -22.98
N LEU A 12 52.07 20.99 -21.64
CA LEU A 12 53.34 21.08 -20.89
C LEU A 12 54.11 19.77 -20.82
N ALA A 13 53.46 18.62 -20.99
CA ALA A 13 54.09 17.31 -20.84
C ALA A 13 55.32 17.15 -21.71
N ALA A 14 55.29 17.55 -22.96
CA ALA A 14 56.44 17.50 -23.87
C ALA A 14 57.64 18.32 -23.38
N HIS A 15 57.44 19.41 -22.65
CA HIS A 15 58.52 20.16 -22.02
C HIS A 15 59.06 19.44 -20.77
N VAL A 16 58.15 18.90 -19.94
CA VAL A 16 58.59 18.33 -18.65
C VAL A 16 59.10 16.91 -18.81
N GLU A 17 58.62 16.13 -19.74
CA GLU A 17 58.98 14.72 -19.95
C GLU A 17 60.07 14.58 -21.03
N ASP A 18 59.91 15.30 -22.15
CA ASP A 18 60.79 15.15 -23.32
C ASP A 18 61.76 16.29 -23.47
N GLY A 19 61.75 17.31 -22.60
CA GLY A 19 62.75 18.43 -22.64
C GLY A 19 62.57 19.44 -23.78
N VAL A 20 61.39 19.41 -24.48
CA VAL A 20 61.10 20.33 -25.60
C VAL A 20 61.13 21.79 -25.12
N PRO A 21 61.83 22.72 -25.76
CA PRO A 21 61.87 24.12 -25.34
C PRO A 21 60.54 24.80 -25.33
N LEU A 22 60.18 25.56 -24.26
CA LEU A 22 58.87 26.24 -24.17
C LEU A 22 58.62 27.20 -25.34
N VAL A 23 59.64 27.70 -26.01
CA VAL A 23 59.49 28.56 -27.20
C VAL A 23 58.93 27.79 -28.38
N GLU A 24 59.37 26.57 -28.58
CA GLU A 24 58.82 25.67 -29.63
C GLU A 24 57.41 25.25 -29.36
N LEU A 25 57.10 24.90 -28.12
CA LEU A 25 55.69 24.59 -27.70
C LEU A 25 54.76 25.80 -27.86
N ALA A 26 55.27 27.01 -27.57
CA ALA A 26 54.52 28.25 -27.76
C ALA A 26 54.16 28.46 -29.23
N ALA A 27 55.12 28.25 -30.15
CA ALA A 27 54.85 28.33 -31.58
C ALA A 27 53.96 27.24 -32.10
N HIS A 28 54.12 25.96 -31.63
CA HIS A 28 53.34 24.82 -32.08
C HIS A 28 51.89 24.89 -31.66
N HIS A 29 51.62 25.30 -30.42
CA HIS A 29 50.26 25.37 -29.87
C HIS A 29 49.59 26.74 -30.00
N GLY A 30 50.29 27.77 -30.54
CA GLY A 30 49.75 29.14 -30.66
C GLY A 30 49.49 29.80 -29.29
N ILE A 31 50.24 29.40 -28.25
CA ILE A 31 50.08 29.90 -26.88
C ILE A 31 51.26 30.84 -26.58
N GLY A 32 50.96 32.01 -26.02
CA GLY A 32 52.02 32.95 -25.66
C GLY A 32 53.05 32.34 -24.69
N LEU A 33 54.34 32.51 -24.97
CA LEU A 33 55.44 31.96 -24.17
C LEU A 33 55.33 32.30 -22.68
N ARG A 34 54.93 33.51 -22.33
CA ARG A 34 54.70 33.94 -20.94
C ARG A 34 53.58 33.12 -20.24
N THR A 35 52.61 32.66 -21.00
CA THR A 35 51.53 31.78 -20.45
C THR A 35 52.08 30.40 -20.14
N LEU A 36 52.89 29.82 -21.03
CA LEU A 36 53.53 28.52 -20.81
C LEU A 36 54.56 28.57 -19.66
N GLN A 37 55.32 29.62 -19.56
CA GLN A 37 56.22 29.84 -18.43
C GLN A 37 55.47 29.91 -17.09
N ARG A 38 54.37 30.61 -17.06
CA ARG A 38 53.49 30.64 -15.86
C ARG A 38 52.95 29.26 -15.52
N TRP A 39 52.44 28.53 -16.49
CA TRP A 39 51.92 27.17 -16.26
C TRP A 39 53.03 26.23 -15.78
N HIS A 40 54.23 26.33 -16.33
CA HIS A 40 55.38 25.54 -15.89
C HIS A 40 55.78 25.90 -14.44
N ALA A 41 55.78 27.19 -14.08
CA ALA A 41 56.04 27.62 -12.71
C ALA A 41 54.95 27.15 -11.74
N ASP A 42 53.67 27.14 -12.17
CA ASP A 42 52.54 26.61 -11.39
C ASP A 42 52.67 25.10 -11.21
N TYR A 43 53.03 24.38 -12.27
CA TYR A 43 53.28 22.94 -12.21
C TYR A 43 54.43 22.59 -11.26
N LYS A 44 55.54 23.34 -11.30
CA LYS A 44 56.68 23.14 -10.36
C LYS A 44 56.29 23.34 -8.90
N ARG A 45 55.29 24.18 -8.60
CA ARG A 45 54.82 24.45 -7.24
C ARG A 45 53.90 23.39 -6.68
N GLY A 46 53.05 22.75 -7.46
CA GLY A 46 52.03 21.89 -6.95
C GLY A 46 51.50 20.85 -7.95
N GLY A 47 52.33 20.45 -8.94
CA GLY A 47 51.99 19.42 -9.91
C GLY A 47 50.83 19.80 -10.83
N VAL A 48 50.15 18.77 -11.38
CA VAL A 48 49.02 18.95 -12.31
C VAL A 48 47.86 19.70 -11.66
N ASP A 49 47.66 19.54 -10.37
CA ASP A 49 46.55 20.20 -9.64
C ASP A 49 46.73 21.73 -9.58
N ALA A 50 47.97 22.22 -9.54
CA ALA A 50 48.25 23.65 -9.56
C ALA A 50 48.00 24.32 -10.93
N LEU A 51 47.79 23.53 -11.99
CA LEU A 51 47.40 24.02 -13.31
C LEU A 51 45.89 24.40 -13.39
N ASN A 52 45.13 24.14 -12.37
CA ASN A 52 43.75 24.66 -12.29
C ASN A 52 43.74 26.18 -12.09
N ASP A 53 42.71 26.82 -12.60
CA ASP A 53 42.53 28.26 -12.31
C ASP A 53 42.30 28.45 -10.81
N ALA A 54 43.05 29.31 -10.17
CA ALA A 54 42.82 29.70 -8.80
C ALA A 54 41.38 30.27 -8.66
N PRO A 55 40.59 29.82 -7.70
CA PRO A 55 39.26 30.39 -7.49
C PRO A 55 39.40 31.89 -7.20
N ARG A 56 38.56 32.69 -7.86
CA ARG A 56 38.57 34.16 -7.61
C ARG A 56 38.38 34.41 -6.13
N ARG A 57 39.10 35.34 -5.51
CA ARG A 57 39.07 35.70 -4.07
C ARG A 57 37.66 36.12 -3.60
N ASP A 58 36.79 36.56 -4.51
CA ASP A 58 35.42 37.00 -4.25
C ASP A 58 34.37 35.89 -4.51
N ARG A 59 34.82 34.67 -4.92
CA ARG A 59 33.90 33.56 -5.19
C ARG A 59 33.23 33.12 -3.88
N GLY A 60 31.90 33.24 -3.82
CA GLY A 60 31.10 32.88 -2.66
C GLY A 60 30.91 33.97 -1.62
N ARG A 61 31.61 35.14 -1.76
CA ARG A 61 31.36 36.31 -0.91
C ARG A 61 30.24 37.16 -1.52
N HIS A 62 29.09 37.15 -0.90
CA HIS A 62 28.03 38.10 -1.24
C HIS A 62 28.29 39.42 -0.52
N ARG A 63 28.18 40.56 -1.23
CA ARG A 63 28.18 41.91 -0.63
C ARG A 63 26.86 42.23 0.11
N LEU A 64 26.17 41.21 0.56
CA LEU A 64 24.88 41.32 1.28
C LEU A 64 25.12 41.26 2.77
N ALA A 65 24.34 41.99 3.53
CA ALA A 65 24.26 41.82 4.97
C ALA A 65 23.89 40.35 5.29
N PRO A 66 24.53 39.72 6.27
CA PRO A 66 24.23 38.33 6.64
C PRO A 66 22.75 38.13 6.97
N GLU A 67 22.15 39.08 7.66
CA GLU A 67 20.74 39.09 8.07
C GLU A 67 19.80 39.11 6.86
N LEU A 68 20.16 39.84 5.79
CA LEU A 68 19.38 39.87 4.56
C LEU A 68 19.49 38.54 3.79
N ARG A 69 20.62 37.84 3.87
CA ARG A 69 20.77 36.49 3.31
C ARG A 69 19.87 35.51 4.04
N GLU A 70 19.90 35.50 5.37
CA GLU A 70 19.04 34.65 6.22
C GLU A 70 17.56 34.92 5.96
N LEU A 71 17.18 36.19 5.79
CA LEU A 71 15.80 36.57 5.41
C LEU A 71 15.39 35.97 4.06
N ILE A 72 16.27 36.05 3.06
CA ILE A 72 15.99 35.47 1.73
C ILE A 72 15.84 33.95 1.81
N GLU A 73 16.69 33.27 2.55
CA GLU A 73 16.63 31.83 2.80
C GLU A 73 15.33 31.47 3.56
N GLY A 74 14.99 32.21 4.59
CA GLY A 74 13.74 32.03 5.34
C GLY A 74 12.50 32.24 4.46
N LEU A 75 12.46 33.30 3.66
CA LEU A 75 11.36 33.56 2.72
C LEU A 75 11.18 32.45 1.69
N ALA A 76 12.24 31.75 1.31
CA ALA A 76 12.18 30.59 0.42
C ALA A 76 11.58 29.35 1.08
N LEU A 77 11.63 29.24 2.41
CA LEU A 77 11.17 28.10 3.20
C LEU A 77 9.73 28.26 3.73
N VAL A 78 9.18 29.47 3.73
CA VAL A 78 7.80 29.73 4.20
C VAL A 78 6.75 29.14 3.24
N LYS A 79 5.67 28.56 3.81
CA LYS A 79 4.47 28.14 3.05
C LYS A 79 3.43 29.27 2.95
N PRO A 80 2.72 29.40 1.83
CA PRO A 80 2.93 28.72 0.54
C PRO A 80 4.21 29.16 -0.15
N ARG A 81 4.79 28.29 -1.00
CA ARG A 81 6.05 28.55 -1.70
C ARG A 81 5.96 29.79 -2.55
N ALA A 82 6.75 30.81 -2.22
CA ALA A 82 6.83 32.03 -2.99
C ALA A 82 7.71 31.89 -4.25
N SER A 83 7.35 32.61 -5.32
CA SER A 83 8.23 32.70 -6.49
C SER A 83 9.51 33.47 -6.16
N ILE A 84 10.60 33.18 -6.85
CA ILE A 84 11.89 33.91 -6.68
C ILE A 84 11.70 35.41 -6.87
N ALA A 85 10.83 35.82 -7.80
CA ALA A 85 10.49 37.23 -8.01
C ALA A 85 9.78 37.84 -6.79
N THR A 86 8.92 37.11 -6.15
CA THR A 86 8.24 37.55 -4.92
C THR A 86 9.21 37.68 -3.76
N ILE A 87 10.11 36.69 -3.60
CA ILE A 87 11.18 36.72 -2.58
C ILE A 87 12.08 37.93 -2.81
N TRP A 88 12.49 38.17 -4.05
CA TRP A 88 13.32 39.33 -4.40
C TRP A 88 12.64 40.66 -4.04
N ARG A 89 11.37 40.86 -4.40
CA ARG A 89 10.62 42.06 -4.03
C ARG A 89 10.54 42.29 -2.53
N ARG A 90 10.25 41.23 -1.78
CA ARG A 90 10.20 41.29 -0.29
C ARG A 90 11.58 41.60 0.30
N ALA A 91 12.65 41.02 -0.25
CA ALA A 91 14.02 41.29 0.17
C ALA A 91 14.43 42.75 -0.13
N GLN A 92 13.97 43.35 -1.23
CA GLN A 92 14.20 44.77 -1.53
C GLN A 92 13.50 45.69 -0.54
N VAL A 93 12.26 45.39 -0.16
CA VAL A 93 11.52 46.15 0.85
C VAL A 93 12.24 46.09 2.19
N ALA A 94 12.64 44.91 2.64
CA ALA A 94 13.38 44.75 3.89
C ALA A 94 14.74 45.46 3.86
N ALA A 95 15.47 45.35 2.74
CA ALA A 95 16.74 46.08 2.55
C ALA A 95 16.57 47.60 2.69
N SER A 96 15.51 48.18 2.10
CA SER A 96 15.19 49.60 2.23
C SER A 96 14.89 49.97 3.68
N GLN A 97 14.09 49.19 4.39
CA GLN A 97 13.71 49.44 5.79
C GLN A 97 14.88 49.39 6.77
N HIS A 98 15.87 48.52 6.52
CA HIS A 98 17.04 48.33 7.38
C HIS A 98 18.31 49.00 6.84
N HIS A 99 18.19 49.86 5.82
CA HIS A 99 19.34 50.55 5.17
C HIS A 99 20.46 49.58 4.69
N TRP A 100 20.08 48.37 4.28
CA TRP A 100 21.00 47.43 3.67
C TRP A 100 21.15 47.63 2.15
N PRO A 101 22.25 47.22 1.54
CA PRO A 101 22.37 47.24 0.08
C PRO A 101 21.29 46.34 -0.56
N ALA A 102 20.53 46.89 -1.49
CA ALA A 102 19.44 46.15 -2.15
C ALA A 102 19.99 44.99 -2.98
N PRO A 103 19.42 43.76 -2.85
CA PRO A 103 19.88 42.62 -3.59
C PRO A 103 19.42 42.65 -5.04
N SER A 104 20.26 42.28 -6.01
CA SER A 104 19.83 42.08 -7.38
C SER A 104 19.10 40.72 -7.52
N TYR A 105 18.19 40.63 -8.51
CA TYR A 105 17.46 39.38 -8.76
C TYR A 105 18.38 38.14 -8.97
N PRO A 106 19.49 38.20 -9.76
CA PRO A 106 20.40 37.07 -9.90
C PRO A 106 21.02 36.59 -8.59
N VAL A 107 21.29 37.54 -7.65
CA VAL A 107 21.83 37.18 -6.33
C VAL A 107 20.81 36.44 -5.51
N VAL A 108 19.56 36.91 -5.45
CA VAL A 108 18.48 36.21 -4.73
C VAL A 108 18.24 34.83 -5.34
N ARG A 109 18.17 34.72 -6.67
CA ARG A 109 18.03 33.44 -7.38
C ARG A 109 19.13 32.47 -7.01
N ARG A 110 20.38 32.94 -6.90
CA ARG A 110 21.53 32.10 -6.54
C ARG A 110 21.41 31.63 -5.09
N ILE A 111 21.08 32.50 -4.13
CA ILE A 111 20.90 32.14 -2.71
C ILE A 111 19.82 31.08 -2.57
N VAL A 112 18.65 31.25 -3.20
CA VAL A 112 17.55 30.28 -3.16
C VAL A 112 17.97 28.93 -3.78
N ASN A 113 18.76 28.94 -4.86
CA ASN A 113 19.23 27.73 -5.51
C ASN A 113 20.41 27.05 -4.77
N GLU A 114 21.10 27.78 -3.88
CA GLU A 114 22.14 27.24 -3.00
C GLU A 114 21.56 26.53 -1.76
N LEU A 115 20.27 26.74 -1.46
CA LEU A 115 19.60 26.02 -0.35
C LEU A 115 19.62 24.52 -0.60
N ASP A 116 19.81 23.78 0.48
CA ASP A 116 19.76 22.32 0.44
C ASP A 116 18.39 21.84 -0.11
N PRO A 117 18.38 21.06 -1.21
CA PRO A 117 17.15 20.51 -1.77
C PRO A 117 16.35 19.67 -0.76
N ALA A 118 17.03 19.05 0.21
CA ALA A 118 16.39 18.27 1.27
C ALA A 118 15.63 19.18 2.24
N MET A 119 16.22 20.33 2.61
CA MET A 119 15.58 21.35 3.43
C MET A 119 14.34 21.94 2.73
N MET A 120 14.44 22.22 1.43
CA MET A 120 13.31 22.70 0.61
C MET A 120 12.19 21.67 0.54
N THR A 121 12.54 20.39 0.38
CA THR A 121 11.56 19.30 0.36
C THR A 121 10.87 19.17 1.71
N LEU A 122 11.61 19.21 2.82
CA LEU A 122 11.04 19.15 4.16
C LEU A 122 10.13 20.35 4.44
N ALA A 123 10.57 21.56 4.09
CA ALA A 123 9.81 22.80 4.32
C ALA A 123 8.48 22.80 3.54
N HIS A 124 8.48 22.39 2.28
CA HIS A 124 7.29 22.49 1.40
C HIS A 124 6.46 21.21 1.32
N GLY A 125 7.11 20.05 1.26
CA GLY A 125 6.47 18.73 1.16
C GLY A 125 6.16 18.08 2.51
N GLY A 126 6.83 18.54 3.58
CA GLY A 126 6.70 17.97 4.92
C GLY A 126 7.52 16.68 5.13
N PRO A 127 7.40 16.08 6.34
CA PRO A 127 8.23 14.93 6.74
C PRO A 127 8.06 13.70 5.84
N VAL A 128 6.86 13.49 5.32
CA VAL A 128 6.58 12.35 4.44
C VAL A 128 7.36 12.47 3.13
N ALA A 129 7.23 13.62 2.43
CA ALA A 129 7.95 13.86 1.19
C ALA A 129 9.48 13.86 1.36
N TYR A 130 9.95 14.36 2.51
CA TYR A 130 11.38 14.32 2.86
C TYR A 130 11.87 12.88 3.00
N ARG A 131 11.15 12.07 3.80
CA ARG A 131 11.46 10.67 4.04
C ARG A 131 11.47 9.88 2.73
N ASP A 132 10.44 10.05 1.90
CA ASP A 132 10.30 9.31 0.65
C ASP A 132 11.42 9.60 -0.36
N LYS A 133 12.05 10.77 -0.25
CA LYS A 133 13.10 11.22 -1.18
C LYS A 133 14.52 11.05 -0.66
N TYR A 134 14.73 11.19 0.66
CA TYR A 134 16.09 11.31 1.22
C TYR A 134 16.42 10.26 2.27
N GLU A 135 15.45 9.53 2.83
CA GLU A 135 15.75 8.46 3.75
C GLU A 135 16.03 7.15 3.02
N LEU A 136 17.00 6.38 3.51
CA LEU A 136 17.32 5.07 2.99
C LEU A 136 16.15 4.12 3.23
N VAL A 137 15.61 3.57 2.15
CA VAL A 137 14.59 2.53 2.22
C VAL A 137 15.27 1.18 2.30
N TRP A 138 15.17 0.54 3.48
CA TRP A 138 15.60 -0.84 3.61
C TRP A 138 14.57 -1.74 2.92
N ARG A 139 14.82 -2.07 1.65
CA ARG A 139 13.99 -3.03 0.92
C ARG A 139 14.35 -4.43 1.37
N ARG A 140 13.47 -5.08 2.13
CA ARG A 140 13.54 -6.53 2.29
C ARG A 140 13.27 -7.16 0.92
N THR A 141 14.20 -7.91 0.41
CA THR A 141 14.01 -8.74 -0.79
C THR A 141 13.96 -10.17 -0.31
N SER A 142 12.88 -10.89 -0.63
CA SER A 142 12.81 -12.33 -0.42
C SER A 142 13.75 -13.02 -1.41
N GLU A 143 14.45 -14.03 -0.96
CA GLU A 143 15.43 -14.75 -1.79
C GLU A 143 14.78 -15.87 -2.60
N LEU A 144 13.76 -16.52 -2.02
CA LEU A 144 13.03 -17.61 -2.64
C LEU A 144 11.52 -17.30 -2.75
N PRO A 145 10.83 -17.89 -3.71
CA PRO A 145 9.37 -17.90 -3.73
C PRO A 145 8.83 -18.50 -2.42
N ASN A 146 7.68 -17.99 -1.94
CA ASN A 146 7.05 -18.33 -0.66
C ASN A 146 7.78 -17.89 0.61
N ASP A 147 8.92 -17.23 0.55
CA ASP A 147 9.51 -16.59 1.74
C ASP A 147 8.58 -15.52 2.31
N LEU A 148 8.00 -14.71 1.43
CA LEU A 148 7.08 -13.64 1.82
C LEU A 148 6.01 -13.41 0.75
N TRP A 149 4.76 -13.44 1.20
CA TRP A 149 3.62 -12.97 0.39
C TRP A 149 3.09 -11.65 0.89
N GLN A 150 2.68 -10.80 -0.02
CA GLN A 150 1.94 -9.59 0.26
C GLN A 150 0.47 -9.82 -0.09
N ALA A 151 -0.44 -9.43 0.81
CA ALA A 151 -1.87 -9.44 0.54
C ALA A 151 -2.45 -8.06 0.78
N ASP A 152 -3.26 -7.60 -0.16
CA ASP A 152 -3.92 -6.30 -0.12
C ASP A 152 -5.22 -6.33 -0.93
N HIS A 153 -6.06 -5.31 -0.74
CA HIS A 153 -7.29 -5.15 -1.50
C HIS A 153 -7.50 -3.70 -1.93
N THR A 154 -8.13 -3.56 -3.08
CA THR A 154 -8.49 -2.26 -3.65
C THR A 154 -9.91 -2.28 -4.21
N GLU A 155 -10.59 -1.16 -4.17
CA GLU A 155 -11.81 -0.95 -4.92
C GLU A 155 -11.45 -0.64 -6.36
N LEU A 156 -12.02 -1.37 -7.31
CA LEU A 156 -11.69 -1.19 -8.72
C LEU A 156 -12.46 -0.02 -9.34
N ASP A 157 -11.80 0.70 -10.25
CA ASP A 157 -12.38 1.82 -10.98
C ASP A 157 -13.19 1.33 -12.20
N ILE A 158 -14.18 0.47 -11.93
CA ILE A 158 -15.10 -0.09 -12.92
C ILE A 158 -16.48 -0.30 -12.30
N LEU A 159 -17.55 -0.13 -13.09
CA LEU A 159 -18.90 -0.52 -12.72
C LEU A 159 -19.25 -1.86 -13.36
N ILE A 160 -19.81 -2.76 -12.56
CA ILE A 160 -20.34 -4.05 -13.01
C ILE A 160 -21.80 -4.18 -12.56
N LEU A 161 -22.52 -5.15 -13.12
CA LEU A 161 -23.89 -5.46 -12.75
C LEU A 161 -23.89 -6.46 -11.60
N ASP A 162 -24.64 -6.13 -10.53
CA ASP A 162 -24.92 -7.08 -9.46
C ASP A 162 -26.05 -8.07 -9.87
N ALA A 163 -26.43 -8.97 -8.97
CA ALA A 163 -27.49 -9.95 -9.20
C ALA A 163 -28.90 -9.32 -9.45
N ASN A 164 -29.07 -8.04 -9.11
CA ASN A 164 -30.31 -7.30 -9.32
C ASN A 164 -30.24 -6.42 -10.59
N GLY A 165 -29.12 -6.43 -11.30
CA GLY A 165 -28.88 -5.55 -12.46
C GLY A 165 -28.46 -4.12 -12.08
N GLU A 166 -28.14 -3.86 -10.82
CA GLU A 166 -27.67 -2.56 -10.36
C GLU A 166 -26.17 -2.38 -10.60
N ALA A 167 -25.79 -1.15 -11.01
CA ALA A 167 -24.40 -0.81 -11.23
C ALA A 167 -23.64 -0.62 -9.91
N VAL A 168 -22.62 -1.43 -9.66
CA VAL A 168 -21.86 -1.43 -8.42
C VAL A 168 -20.35 -1.50 -8.68
N ARG A 169 -19.54 -0.94 -7.77
CA ARG A 169 -18.08 -1.07 -7.83
C ARG A 169 -17.64 -2.35 -7.10
N PRO A 170 -16.85 -3.20 -7.75
CA PRO A 170 -16.28 -4.39 -7.11
C PRO A 170 -14.98 -4.07 -6.39
N TRP A 171 -14.62 -4.94 -5.47
CA TRP A 171 -13.32 -4.98 -4.80
C TRP A 171 -12.50 -6.14 -5.36
N LEU A 172 -11.19 -5.98 -5.33
CA LEU A 172 -10.20 -7.01 -5.67
C LEU A 172 -9.26 -7.22 -4.50
N THR A 173 -9.17 -8.44 -3.99
CA THR A 173 -8.09 -8.89 -3.09
C THR A 173 -7.06 -9.65 -3.90
N VAL A 174 -5.80 -9.39 -3.67
CA VAL A 174 -4.67 -10.07 -4.33
C VAL A 174 -3.69 -10.59 -3.30
N VAL A 175 -3.13 -11.75 -3.57
CA VAL A 175 -2.01 -12.35 -2.85
C VAL A 175 -0.85 -12.48 -3.84
N GLN A 176 0.22 -11.74 -3.61
CA GLN A 176 1.40 -11.68 -4.48
C GLN A 176 2.64 -12.14 -3.76
N ASP A 177 3.45 -12.96 -4.43
CA ASP A 177 4.76 -13.36 -3.94
C ASP A 177 5.79 -12.21 -4.09
N ASP A 178 6.51 -11.92 -3.02
CA ASP A 178 7.45 -10.81 -2.96
C ASP A 178 8.71 -11.06 -3.80
N CYS A 179 9.19 -12.30 -3.91
CA CYS A 179 10.36 -12.67 -4.68
C CYS A 179 10.09 -12.61 -6.18
N SER A 180 9.14 -13.41 -6.65
CA SER A 180 8.85 -13.58 -8.08
C SER A 180 7.94 -12.51 -8.68
N ARG A 181 7.24 -11.72 -7.86
CA ARG A 181 6.14 -10.82 -8.26
C ARG A 181 4.92 -11.54 -8.81
N ALA A 182 4.90 -12.88 -8.78
CA ALA A 182 3.79 -13.66 -9.27
C ALA A 182 2.55 -13.48 -8.38
N VAL A 183 1.38 -13.43 -8.98
CA VAL A 183 0.11 -13.46 -8.27
C VAL A 183 -0.21 -14.91 -7.93
N CYS A 184 -0.23 -15.23 -6.63
CA CYS A 184 -0.55 -16.57 -6.14
C CYS A 184 -2.05 -16.81 -6.05
N GLY A 185 -2.83 -15.75 -5.78
CA GLY A 185 -4.27 -15.84 -5.70
C GLY A 185 -4.92 -14.47 -5.77
N TYR A 186 -6.19 -14.44 -6.17
CA TYR A 186 -7.01 -13.23 -6.22
C TYR A 186 -8.47 -13.55 -5.94
N LEU A 187 -9.23 -12.56 -5.55
CA LEU A 187 -10.69 -12.65 -5.39
C LEU A 187 -11.33 -11.30 -5.75
N ALA A 188 -12.19 -11.30 -6.77
CA ALA A 188 -13.12 -10.21 -7.03
C ALA A 188 -14.41 -10.41 -6.23
N PHE A 189 -14.97 -9.37 -5.61
CA PHE A 189 -16.17 -9.48 -4.79
C PHE A 189 -16.92 -8.16 -4.67
N LEU A 190 -18.17 -8.22 -4.21
CA LEU A 190 -19.02 -7.06 -3.94
C LEU A 190 -19.14 -6.80 -2.45
N GLY A 191 -19.22 -5.53 -2.10
CA GLY A 191 -19.33 -5.07 -0.70
C GLY A 191 -17.98 -4.88 -0.05
N ALA A 192 -17.97 -4.44 1.22
CA ALA A 192 -16.73 -4.15 1.94
C ALA A 192 -15.86 -5.39 2.14
N PRO A 193 -14.52 -5.26 2.12
CA PRO A 193 -13.58 -6.31 2.45
C PRO A 193 -13.89 -6.97 3.80
N SER A 194 -13.59 -8.25 3.90
CA SER A 194 -13.82 -9.05 5.11
C SER A 194 -12.76 -10.14 5.26
N ALA A 195 -12.59 -10.67 6.47
CA ALA A 195 -11.69 -11.80 6.72
C ALA A 195 -12.03 -13.04 5.86
N ALA A 196 -13.31 -13.24 5.52
CA ALA A 196 -13.73 -14.32 4.63
C ALA A 196 -13.21 -14.13 3.18
N ASN A 197 -13.21 -12.89 2.67
CA ASN A 197 -12.66 -12.60 1.35
C ASN A 197 -11.15 -12.88 1.30
N ILE A 198 -10.43 -12.50 2.35
CA ILE A 198 -9.00 -12.80 2.48
C ILE A 198 -8.77 -14.32 2.56
N GLY A 199 -9.59 -15.04 3.35
CA GLY A 199 -9.54 -16.49 3.45
C GLY A 199 -9.72 -17.18 2.10
N LEU A 200 -10.67 -16.73 1.28
CA LEU A 200 -10.90 -17.26 -0.07
C LEU A 200 -9.71 -16.98 -1.01
N ALA A 201 -9.16 -15.77 -0.98
CA ALA A 201 -7.98 -15.45 -1.78
C ALA A 201 -6.75 -16.26 -1.36
N LEU A 202 -6.52 -16.46 -0.05
CA LEU A 202 -5.46 -17.30 0.49
C LEU A 202 -5.67 -18.78 0.16
N ARG A 203 -6.91 -19.27 0.20
CA ARG A 203 -7.26 -20.64 -0.23
C ARG A 203 -6.83 -20.89 -1.66
N GLN A 204 -7.19 -19.98 -2.58
CA GLN A 204 -6.76 -20.07 -3.96
C GLN A 204 -5.24 -19.98 -4.09
N ALA A 205 -4.60 -19.09 -3.33
CA ALA A 205 -3.15 -18.90 -3.38
C ALA A 205 -2.39 -20.15 -2.91
N ILE A 206 -2.82 -20.78 -1.83
CA ILE A 206 -2.13 -21.92 -1.20
C ILE A 206 -2.38 -23.22 -1.94
N TRP A 207 -3.61 -23.47 -2.39
CA TRP A 207 -3.97 -24.75 -2.99
C TRP A 207 -3.61 -24.85 -4.47
N HIS A 208 -3.62 -26.10 -4.98
CA HIS A 208 -3.41 -26.37 -6.39
C HIS A 208 -4.48 -25.69 -7.27
N LYS A 209 -4.06 -25.07 -8.35
CA LYS A 209 -4.97 -24.59 -9.39
C LYS A 209 -5.18 -25.69 -10.44
N PRO A 210 -6.37 -25.74 -11.08
CA PRO A 210 -6.60 -26.63 -12.21
C PRO A 210 -5.71 -26.29 -13.43
N ASP A 211 -5.39 -25.00 -13.57
CA ASP A 211 -4.54 -24.47 -14.65
C ASP A 211 -3.07 -24.78 -14.36
N LEU A 212 -2.44 -25.55 -15.26
CA LEU A 212 -1.03 -25.93 -15.17
C LEU A 212 -0.09 -24.75 -15.44
N ASP A 213 -0.55 -23.74 -16.18
CA ASP A 213 0.22 -22.53 -16.46
C ASP A 213 0.20 -21.56 -15.27
N TRP A 214 -0.57 -21.89 -14.22
CA TRP A 214 -0.57 -21.16 -12.94
C TRP A 214 -0.04 -22.03 -11.78
N PRO A 215 1.26 -22.30 -11.72
CA PRO A 215 1.86 -23.23 -10.75
C PRO A 215 2.04 -22.62 -9.33
N MET A 216 1.75 -21.34 -9.16
CA MET A 216 1.95 -20.60 -7.91
C MET A 216 1.07 -21.18 -6.80
N ARG A 217 1.70 -21.76 -5.76
CA ARG A 217 1.01 -22.45 -4.66
C ARG A 217 1.92 -22.62 -3.44
N GLY A 218 1.36 -23.08 -2.35
CA GLY A 218 2.08 -23.41 -1.12
C GLY A 218 1.80 -22.44 0.02
N ILE A 219 2.28 -22.76 1.20
CA ILE A 219 2.14 -21.96 2.40
C ILE A 219 3.36 -21.04 2.49
N PRO A 220 3.22 -19.70 2.56
CA PRO A 220 4.35 -18.80 2.70
C PRO A 220 4.92 -18.87 4.12
N ASP A 221 6.20 -18.50 4.30
CA ASP A 221 6.78 -18.33 5.62
C ASP A 221 6.30 -17.06 6.30
N VAL A 222 6.08 -16.00 5.51
CA VAL A 222 5.59 -14.71 5.98
C VAL A 222 4.43 -14.24 5.12
N LEU A 223 3.34 -13.84 5.78
CA LEU A 223 2.24 -13.09 5.17
C LEU A 223 2.30 -11.65 5.65
N TYR A 224 2.57 -10.73 4.73
CA TYR A 224 2.64 -9.29 4.98
C TYR A 224 1.34 -8.62 4.54
N VAL A 225 0.65 -7.95 5.47
CA VAL A 225 -0.67 -7.37 5.27
C VAL A 225 -0.75 -5.95 5.82
N ASP A 226 -1.81 -5.21 5.45
CA ASP A 226 -2.08 -3.89 6.04
C ASP A 226 -2.72 -4.00 7.45
N HIS A 227 -2.73 -2.88 8.18
CA HIS A 227 -3.45 -2.72 9.44
C HIS A 227 -4.97 -2.53 9.25
N GLY A 228 -5.54 -2.89 8.12
CA GLY A 228 -6.99 -2.90 7.91
C GLY A 228 -7.70 -3.78 8.95
N SER A 229 -8.93 -3.42 9.32
CA SER A 229 -9.74 -4.18 10.29
C SER A 229 -9.92 -5.65 9.91
N ASP A 230 -9.87 -5.93 8.63
CA ASP A 230 -10.10 -7.25 8.03
C ASP A 230 -8.87 -8.16 8.20
N PHE A 231 -7.68 -7.59 8.07
CA PHE A 231 -6.42 -8.29 8.29
C PHE A 231 -6.05 -8.42 9.78
N THR A 232 -6.51 -7.53 10.65
CA THR A 232 -6.27 -7.59 12.11
C THR A 232 -7.22 -8.53 12.84
N SER A 233 -7.98 -9.36 12.11
CA SER A 233 -8.92 -10.29 12.72
C SER A 233 -8.20 -11.39 13.49
N THR A 234 -8.71 -11.73 14.68
CA THR A 234 -8.24 -12.86 15.48
C THR A 234 -8.24 -14.17 14.67
N HIS A 235 -9.18 -14.28 13.72
CA HIS A 235 -9.28 -15.44 12.85
C HIS A 235 -8.03 -15.60 11.96
N LEU A 236 -7.59 -14.54 11.27
CA LEU A 236 -6.41 -14.60 10.41
C LEU A 236 -5.13 -14.87 11.23
N ALA A 237 -5.02 -14.28 12.43
CA ALA A 237 -3.89 -14.54 13.33
C ALA A 237 -3.83 -16.01 13.77
N THR A 238 -4.97 -16.62 14.14
CA THR A 238 -5.05 -18.04 14.49
C THR A 238 -4.73 -18.92 13.30
N THR A 239 -5.30 -18.62 12.13
CA THR A 239 -5.02 -19.36 10.88
C THR A 239 -3.54 -19.30 10.51
N ALA A 240 -2.90 -18.15 10.64
CA ALA A 240 -1.47 -17.99 10.37
C ALA A 240 -0.64 -18.88 11.30
N LEU A 241 -0.98 -18.92 12.59
CA LEU A 241 -0.31 -19.76 13.56
C LEU A 241 -0.45 -21.26 13.23
N GLU A 242 -1.66 -21.72 12.91
CA GLU A 242 -1.94 -23.12 12.57
C GLU A 242 -1.27 -23.55 11.26
N LEU A 243 -1.17 -22.65 10.26
CA LEU A 243 -0.42 -22.85 9.02
C LEU A 243 1.10 -22.67 9.19
N ARG A 244 1.57 -22.32 10.39
CA ARG A 244 2.98 -22.02 10.69
C ARG A 244 3.57 -20.94 9.78
N MET A 245 2.79 -19.91 9.48
CA MET A 245 3.25 -18.72 8.79
C MET A 245 3.27 -17.52 9.75
N ARG A 246 4.24 -16.64 9.60
CA ARG A 246 4.33 -15.42 10.38
C ARG A 246 3.45 -14.34 9.76
N LEU A 247 2.52 -13.80 10.51
CA LEU A 247 1.72 -12.66 10.10
C LEU A 247 2.45 -11.37 10.52
N ILE A 248 2.75 -10.52 9.54
CA ILE A 248 3.40 -9.22 9.76
C ILE A 248 2.48 -8.13 9.25
N PHE A 249 2.23 -7.13 10.07
CA PHE A 249 1.46 -5.95 9.70
C PHE A 249 2.37 -4.83 9.24
N SER A 250 1.97 -4.11 8.18
CA SER A 250 2.67 -2.90 7.76
C SER A 250 2.61 -1.85 8.86
N ALA A 251 3.69 -1.12 9.10
CA ALA A 251 3.64 -0.01 10.05
C ALA A 251 2.70 1.08 9.51
N VAL A 252 1.84 1.61 10.41
CA VAL A 252 0.91 2.70 10.07
C VAL A 252 1.67 3.86 9.44
N ALA A 253 1.22 4.35 8.29
CA ALA A 253 1.82 5.45 7.52
C ALA A 253 3.25 5.17 6.97
N ARG A 254 3.63 3.90 6.76
CA ARG A 254 4.88 3.53 6.06
C ARG A 254 4.58 2.66 4.84
N PRO A 255 4.27 3.24 3.67
CA PRO A 255 3.94 2.50 2.43
C PRO A 255 5.13 1.75 1.82
N GLN A 256 6.34 1.95 2.34
CA GLN A 256 7.61 1.52 1.73
C GLN A 256 7.78 0.00 1.56
N GLY A 257 6.93 -0.83 2.20
CA GLY A 257 6.96 -2.29 2.02
C GLY A 257 5.96 -2.83 0.98
N ARG A 258 5.00 -2.02 0.51
CA ARG A 258 3.85 -2.44 -0.30
C ARG A 258 3.92 -2.04 -1.78
N GLY A 259 4.93 -1.28 -2.17
CA GLY A 259 5.07 -0.77 -3.54
C GLY A 259 5.06 -1.84 -4.64
N LYS A 260 5.25 -3.11 -4.30
CA LYS A 260 5.21 -4.23 -5.24
C LYS A 260 3.76 -4.59 -5.61
N ILE A 261 2.91 -4.83 -4.62
CA ILE A 261 1.50 -5.15 -4.83
C ILE A 261 0.72 -3.92 -5.34
N GLU A 262 1.06 -2.72 -4.88
CA GLU A 262 0.50 -1.46 -5.39
C GLU A 262 0.79 -1.29 -6.90
N ARG A 263 1.99 -1.67 -7.34
CA ARG A 263 2.36 -1.66 -8.76
C ARG A 263 1.53 -2.66 -9.58
N PHE A 264 1.24 -3.83 -9.03
CA PHE A 264 0.33 -4.79 -9.68
C PHE A 264 -1.08 -4.20 -9.82
N PHE A 265 -1.64 -3.58 -8.77
CA PHE A 265 -2.93 -2.88 -8.89
C PHE A 265 -2.87 -1.75 -9.93
N GLY A 266 -1.75 -1.03 -10.00
CA GLY A 266 -1.49 -0.06 -11.07
C GLY A 266 -1.60 -0.69 -12.47
N SER A 267 -1.01 -1.88 -12.68
CA SER A 267 -1.13 -2.60 -13.97
C SER A 267 -2.57 -2.99 -14.27
N VAL A 268 -3.32 -3.48 -13.29
CA VAL A 268 -4.76 -3.78 -13.47
C VAL A 268 -5.53 -2.52 -13.91
N THR A 269 -5.30 -1.40 -13.21
CA THR A 269 -6.01 -0.14 -13.49
C THR A 269 -5.63 0.48 -14.84
N THR A 270 -4.38 0.35 -15.28
CA THR A 270 -3.89 1.03 -16.48
C THR A 270 -3.91 0.17 -17.73
N GLU A 271 -3.90 -1.16 -17.60
CA GLU A 271 -3.75 -2.08 -18.74
C GLU A 271 -4.98 -2.97 -18.94
N LEU A 272 -5.69 -3.37 -17.87
CA LEU A 272 -6.87 -4.24 -17.99
C LEU A 272 -8.18 -3.43 -18.00
N LEU A 273 -8.40 -2.58 -16.98
CA LEU A 273 -9.69 -1.92 -16.81
C LEU A 273 -10.08 -1.00 -17.97
N PRO A 274 -9.16 -0.27 -18.65
CA PRO A 274 -9.53 0.59 -19.79
C PRO A 274 -10.19 -0.14 -20.95
N ASP A 275 -9.88 -1.42 -21.14
CA ASP A 275 -10.41 -2.25 -22.23
C ASP A 275 -11.77 -2.90 -21.87
N LEU A 276 -12.25 -2.71 -20.64
CA LEU A 276 -13.47 -3.32 -20.14
C LEU A 276 -14.66 -2.35 -20.13
N PRO A 277 -15.89 -2.84 -20.48
CA PRO A 277 -17.10 -2.03 -20.37
C PRO A 277 -17.37 -1.67 -18.90
N GLY A 278 -17.75 -0.42 -18.66
CA GLY A 278 -18.02 0.09 -17.32
C GLY A 278 -16.81 0.74 -16.63
N HIS A 279 -15.64 0.81 -17.27
CA HIS A 279 -14.48 1.50 -16.74
C HIS A 279 -14.77 2.96 -16.40
N LEU A 280 -14.31 3.42 -15.22
CA LEU A 280 -14.50 4.78 -14.71
C LEU A 280 -13.35 5.70 -15.20
N ALA A 281 -13.31 6.00 -16.51
CA ALA A 281 -12.33 6.95 -17.05
C ALA A 281 -12.64 8.38 -16.56
N PRO A 282 -11.60 9.23 -16.30
CA PRO A 282 -11.78 10.60 -15.81
C PRO A 282 -12.68 11.48 -16.67
N ASP A 283 -12.75 11.20 -17.96
CA ASP A 283 -13.48 11.98 -18.98
C ASP A 283 -14.85 11.37 -19.33
N GLN A 284 -15.16 10.19 -18.83
CA GLN A 284 -16.40 9.46 -19.14
C GLN A 284 -17.45 9.71 -18.05
N ARG A 285 -18.45 10.56 -18.34
CA ARG A 285 -19.48 10.94 -17.37
C ARG A 285 -20.47 9.82 -17.00
N HIS A 286 -20.70 8.87 -17.90
CA HIS A 286 -21.68 7.78 -17.73
C HIS A 286 -21.11 6.46 -18.30
N PRO A 287 -20.24 5.77 -17.57
CA PRO A 287 -19.77 4.45 -17.99
C PRO A 287 -20.96 3.46 -17.97
N THR A 288 -21.12 2.69 -19.04
CA THR A 288 -22.17 1.67 -19.12
C THR A 288 -21.61 0.34 -18.62
N PRO A 289 -22.08 -0.20 -17.48
CA PRO A 289 -21.66 -1.48 -17.01
C PRO A 289 -22.14 -2.57 -17.97
N GLY A 290 -21.32 -3.56 -18.26
CA GLY A 290 -21.66 -4.66 -19.17
C GLY A 290 -21.19 -6.01 -18.70
N LEU A 291 -20.48 -6.06 -17.55
CA LEU A 291 -19.94 -7.30 -17.00
C LEU A 291 -20.64 -7.65 -15.69
N THR A 292 -20.79 -8.93 -15.45
CA THR A 292 -21.10 -9.51 -14.15
C THR A 292 -19.81 -9.69 -13.33
N LEU A 293 -19.96 -9.99 -12.02
CA LEU A 293 -18.81 -10.28 -11.17
C LEU A 293 -18.01 -11.50 -11.64
N ALA A 294 -18.67 -12.53 -12.14
CA ALA A 294 -18.01 -13.73 -12.66
C ALA A 294 -17.17 -13.41 -13.90
N GLU A 295 -17.77 -12.73 -14.88
CA GLU A 295 -17.05 -12.32 -16.09
C GLU A 295 -15.87 -11.39 -15.80
N LEU A 296 -16.02 -10.44 -14.85
CA LEU A 296 -14.89 -9.62 -14.43
C LEU A 296 -13.79 -10.47 -13.78
N SER A 297 -14.15 -11.43 -12.93
CA SER A 297 -13.21 -12.35 -12.28
C SER A 297 -12.43 -13.15 -13.34
N ASP A 298 -13.11 -13.65 -14.36
CA ASP A 298 -12.47 -14.39 -15.45
C ASP A 298 -11.50 -13.50 -16.24
N ARG A 299 -11.89 -12.24 -16.56
CA ARG A 299 -11.00 -11.27 -17.23
C ARG A 299 -9.74 -10.95 -16.41
N ILE A 300 -9.88 -10.83 -15.09
CA ILE A 300 -8.73 -10.63 -14.19
C ILE A 300 -7.83 -11.88 -14.21
N GLY A 301 -8.42 -13.08 -14.19
CA GLY A 301 -7.69 -14.34 -14.28
C GLY A 301 -6.89 -14.45 -15.59
N ASP A 302 -7.54 -14.20 -16.73
CA ASP A 302 -6.91 -14.20 -18.05
C ASP A 302 -5.75 -13.18 -18.14
N PHE A 303 -5.94 -12.00 -17.57
CA PHE A 303 -4.89 -10.98 -17.49
C PHE A 303 -3.70 -11.44 -16.66
N ILE A 304 -3.95 -12.06 -15.51
CA ILE A 304 -2.90 -12.55 -14.60
C ILE A 304 -2.11 -13.68 -15.28
N THR A 305 -2.81 -14.72 -15.75
CA THR A 305 -2.16 -15.93 -16.29
C THR A 305 -1.64 -15.71 -17.70
N GLY A 306 -2.40 -15.05 -18.58
CA GLY A 306 -2.04 -14.88 -19.99
C GLY A 306 -1.08 -13.71 -20.26
N THR A 307 -1.15 -12.64 -19.47
CA THR A 307 -0.37 -11.42 -19.73
C THR A 307 0.66 -11.12 -18.65
N TYR A 308 0.22 -10.92 -17.40
CA TYR A 308 1.08 -10.43 -16.34
C TYR A 308 2.19 -11.42 -15.97
N HIS A 309 1.88 -12.70 -15.83
CA HIS A 309 2.86 -13.74 -15.46
C HIS A 309 3.92 -13.98 -16.55
N HIS A 310 3.63 -13.69 -17.81
CA HIS A 310 4.51 -13.95 -18.94
C HIS A 310 5.22 -12.71 -19.49
N ARG A 311 4.95 -11.53 -18.95
CA ARG A 311 5.68 -10.30 -19.29
C ARG A 311 6.95 -10.17 -18.45
N VAL A 312 8.07 -9.80 -19.11
CA VAL A 312 9.34 -9.52 -18.42
C VAL A 312 9.15 -8.39 -17.41
N HIS A 313 9.43 -8.67 -16.15
CA HIS A 313 9.33 -7.67 -15.08
C HIS A 313 10.60 -6.81 -15.04
N PRO A 314 10.50 -5.47 -15.07
CA PRO A 314 11.67 -4.58 -15.20
C PRO A 314 12.72 -4.74 -14.09
N GLU A 315 12.29 -5.03 -12.85
CA GLU A 315 13.21 -5.20 -11.72
C GLU A 315 13.85 -6.60 -11.68
N LEU A 316 13.16 -7.63 -12.23
CA LEU A 316 13.65 -9.01 -12.18
C LEU A 316 14.47 -9.37 -13.42
N GLY A 317 14.23 -8.70 -14.55
CA GLY A 317 14.81 -9.06 -15.84
C GLY A 317 14.28 -10.38 -16.45
N VAL A 318 13.36 -11.04 -15.76
CA VAL A 318 12.67 -12.26 -16.18
C VAL A 318 11.17 -12.13 -15.94
N THR A 319 10.38 -13.08 -16.45
CA THR A 319 8.94 -13.08 -16.19
C THR A 319 8.62 -13.57 -14.76
N PRO A 320 7.51 -13.13 -14.13
CA PRO A 320 7.07 -13.66 -12.85
C PRO A 320 6.96 -15.17 -12.82
N HIS A 321 6.47 -15.78 -13.91
CA HIS A 321 6.40 -17.22 -14.07
C HIS A 321 7.79 -17.88 -14.04
N GLN A 322 8.76 -17.34 -14.77
CA GLN A 322 10.14 -17.84 -14.77
C GLN A 322 10.81 -17.66 -13.41
N ALA A 323 10.61 -16.50 -12.76
CA ALA A 323 11.15 -16.25 -11.43
C ALA A 323 10.59 -17.23 -10.39
N TRP A 324 9.31 -17.61 -10.51
CA TRP A 324 8.69 -18.60 -9.63
C TRP A 324 9.23 -20.02 -9.87
N THR A 325 9.33 -20.44 -11.12
CA THR A 325 9.67 -21.84 -11.48
C THR A 325 11.17 -22.12 -11.52
N GLY A 326 12.00 -21.07 -11.68
CA GLY A 326 13.42 -21.22 -12.01
C GLY A 326 14.32 -21.65 -10.84
N SER A 327 13.87 -21.55 -9.57
CA SER A 327 14.71 -21.80 -8.39
C SER A 327 14.77 -23.25 -7.93
N GLY A 328 13.95 -24.16 -8.49
CA GLY A 328 13.94 -25.58 -8.12
C GLY A 328 13.49 -25.88 -6.69
N TRP A 329 12.90 -24.92 -5.98
CA TRP A 329 12.38 -25.08 -4.63
C TRP A 329 11.04 -25.84 -4.63
N LEU A 330 10.70 -26.46 -3.47
CA LEU A 330 9.45 -27.18 -3.30
C LEU A 330 8.52 -26.41 -2.35
N PRO A 331 7.26 -26.14 -2.75
CA PRO A 331 6.30 -25.46 -1.90
C PRO A 331 5.87 -26.33 -0.71
N ARG A 332 5.78 -25.76 0.47
CA ARG A 332 5.16 -26.38 1.63
C ARG A 332 3.65 -26.38 1.43
N MET A 333 3.03 -27.56 1.44
CA MET A 333 1.60 -27.73 1.17
C MET A 333 0.83 -28.10 2.45
N PRO A 334 -0.46 -27.73 2.58
CA PRO A 334 -1.33 -28.28 3.62
C PRO A 334 -1.62 -29.75 3.35
N GLU A 335 -1.97 -30.51 4.42
CA GLU A 335 -2.24 -31.95 4.34
C GLU A 335 -3.41 -32.30 3.42
N SER A 336 -4.47 -31.51 3.47
CA SER A 336 -5.64 -31.67 2.61
C SER A 336 -6.35 -30.34 2.34
N LEU A 337 -7.22 -30.31 1.30
CA LEU A 337 -8.06 -29.15 1.02
C LEU A 337 -9.07 -28.90 2.15
N GLU A 338 -9.61 -29.97 2.72
CA GLU A 338 -10.58 -29.88 3.82
C GLU A 338 -9.94 -29.26 5.07
N SER A 339 -8.70 -29.62 5.40
CA SER A 339 -7.98 -29.02 6.53
C SER A 339 -7.71 -27.53 6.27
N LEU A 340 -7.32 -27.17 5.04
CA LEU A 340 -7.13 -25.77 4.62
C LEU A 340 -8.43 -24.96 4.70
N ASP A 341 -9.53 -25.52 4.21
CA ASP A 341 -10.87 -24.89 4.25
C ASP A 341 -11.35 -24.67 5.70
N GLN A 342 -11.08 -25.63 6.59
CA GLN A 342 -11.36 -25.46 8.01
C GLN A 342 -10.65 -24.27 8.63
N LEU A 343 -9.41 -24.05 8.25
CA LEU A 343 -8.59 -22.97 8.78
C LEU A 343 -8.95 -21.61 8.21
N LEU A 344 -9.16 -21.53 6.91
CA LEU A 344 -9.32 -20.27 6.19
C LEU A 344 -10.77 -19.78 6.12
N LEU A 345 -11.71 -20.72 5.98
CA LEU A 345 -13.11 -20.36 5.70
C LEU A 345 -14.01 -20.44 6.93
N THR A 346 -13.57 -21.08 8.01
CA THR A 346 -14.37 -21.19 9.22
C THR A 346 -13.93 -20.18 10.28
N VAL A 347 -14.91 -19.54 10.89
CA VAL A 347 -14.69 -18.58 11.99
C VAL A 347 -14.88 -19.30 13.32
N ALA A 348 -13.88 -19.22 14.21
CA ALA A 348 -13.98 -19.79 15.54
C ALA A 348 -14.72 -18.88 16.52
N LYS A 349 -15.62 -19.46 17.35
CA LYS A 349 -16.28 -18.76 18.46
C LYS A 349 -16.55 -19.70 19.63
N ASN A 350 -16.39 -19.20 20.84
CA ASN A 350 -16.70 -19.95 22.06
C ASN A 350 -18.21 -19.93 22.33
N ARG A 351 -18.75 -21.08 22.72
CA ARG A 351 -20.15 -21.27 23.11
C ARG A 351 -20.24 -22.25 24.28
N ILE A 352 -21.35 -22.24 24.96
CA ILE A 352 -21.69 -23.24 25.99
C ILE A 352 -22.70 -24.19 25.38
N VAL A 353 -22.53 -25.47 25.62
CA VAL A 353 -23.51 -26.50 25.23
C VAL A 353 -24.68 -26.45 26.19
N HIS A 354 -25.87 -26.16 25.70
CA HIS A 354 -27.10 -26.19 26.48
C HIS A 354 -27.77 -27.56 26.35
N ARG A 355 -28.78 -27.82 27.22
CA ARG A 355 -29.61 -29.08 27.14
C ARG A 355 -30.30 -29.27 25.79
N ASP A 356 -30.56 -28.19 25.09
CA ASP A 356 -31.22 -28.16 23.78
C ASP A 356 -30.19 -27.99 22.62
N GLY A 357 -28.90 -28.14 22.89
CA GLY A 357 -27.83 -28.00 21.90
C GLY A 357 -27.08 -26.69 21.98
N ILE A 358 -26.40 -26.32 20.90
CA ILE A 358 -25.64 -25.07 20.80
C ILE A 358 -26.51 -24.02 20.10
N ARG A 359 -26.62 -22.85 20.72
CA ARG A 359 -27.34 -21.70 20.13
C ARG A 359 -26.36 -20.74 19.45
N PHE A 360 -26.54 -20.58 18.15
CA PHE A 360 -25.73 -19.68 17.38
C PHE A 360 -26.56 -18.96 16.30
N GLN A 361 -26.45 -17.66 16.22
CA GLN A 361 -27.19 -16.81 15.26
C GLN A 361 -28.71 -17.05 15.21
N GLY A 362 -29.31 -17.42 16.36
CA GLY A 362 -30.73 -17.69 16.49
C GLY A 362 -31.15 -19.06 15.97
N LEU A 363 -30.26 -19.86 15.50
CA LEU A 363 -30.42 -21.25 15.14
C LEU A 363 -30.01 -22.17 16.29
N ARG A 364 -30.46 -23.43 16.24
CA ARG A 364 -30.24 -24.45 17.26
C ARG A 364 -29.58 -25.66 16.61
N TYR A 365 -28.37 -25.96 17.05
CA TYR A 365 -27.56 -27.03 16.52
C TYR A 365 -27.48 -28.19 17.49
N GLN A 366 -27.69 -29.40 16.97
CA GLN A 366 -27.70 -30.62 17.75
C GLN A 366 -26.74 -31.67 17.14
N ALA A 367 -26.16 -32.45 18.02
CA ALA A 367 -25.47 -33.68 17.72
C ALA A 367 -25.53 -34.57 18.96
N THR A 368 -25.62 -35.88 18.80
CA THR A 368 -25.69 -36.85 19.91
C THR A 368 -24.47 -36.76 20.83
N THR A 369 -23.27 -36.50 20.29
CA THR A 369 -22.05 -36.35 21.05
C THR A 369 -22.10 -35.19 22.04
N LEU A 370 -22.88 -34.13 21.77
CA LEU A 370 -22.97 -32.95 22.63
C LEU A 370 -23.67 -33.24 23.96
N ALA A 371 -24.43 -34.35 24.06
CA ALA A 371 -25.11 -34.73 25.28
C ALA A 371 -24.16 -34.96 26.48
N ALA A 372 -22.94 -35.38 26.21
CA ALA A 372 -21.88 -35.57 27.22
C ALA A 372 -21.21 -34.25 27.68
N TYR A 373 -21.45 -33.12 26.99
CA TYR A 373 -20.79 -31.86 27.21
C TYR A 373 -21.76 -30.72 27.62
N VAL A 374 -22.94 -31.06 28.08
CA VAL A 374 -23.92 -30.06 28.54
C VAL A 374 -23.35 -29.25 29.71
N GLY A 375 -23.34 -27.95 29.56
CA GLY A 375 -22.72 -27.00 30.52
C GLY A 375 -21.24 -26.69 30.26
N GLU A 376 -20.57 -27.45 29.40
CA GLU A 376 -19.17 -27.24 29.08
C GLU A 376 -19.00 -26.15 28.01
N PRO A 377 -17.89 -25.39 28.10
CA PRO A 377 -17.49 -24.46 27.06
C PRO A 377 -16.86 -25.24 25.88
N VAL A 378 -17.33 -24.93 24.68
CA VAL A 378 -16.83 -25.51 23.42
C VAL A 378 -16.50 -24.38 22.44
N THR A 379 -15.56 -24.64 21.56
CA THR A 379 -15.28 -23.77 20.42
C THR A 379 -16.01 -24.30 19.21
N ILE A 380 -16.86 -23.45 18.60
CA ILE A 380 -17.50 -23.76 17.34
C ILE A 380 -16.72 -23.14 16.20
N ARG A 381 -16.55 -23.88 15.09
CA ARG A 381 -16.08 -23.37 13.81
C ARG A 381 -17.20 -23.47 12.79
N TYR A 382 -17.42 -22.42 12.01
CA TYR A 382 -18.49 -22.35 11.02
C TYR A 382 -18.05 -21.59 9.79
N ASP A 383 -18.55 -21.98 8.63
CA ASP A 383 -18.40 -21.24 7.38
C ASP A 383 -19.48 -20.13 7.33
N PRO A 384 -19.12 -18.84 7.21
CA PRO A 384 -20.10 -17.76 7.11
C PRO A 384 -21.00 -17.85 5.86
N ARG A 385 -20.62 -18.63 4.84
CA ARG A 385 -21.38 -18.85 3.60
C ARG A 385 -22.40 -19.96 3.75
N ASP A 386 -22.16 -20.89 4.69
CA ASP A 386 -23.10 -21.96 5.03
C ASP A 386 -23.01 -22.26 6.52
N ILE A 387 -23.99 -21.77 7.26
CA ILE A 387 -24.08 -21.94 8.70
C ILE A 387 -25.09 -23.04 9.10
N THR A 388 -25.46 -23.91 8.20
CA THR A 388 -26.35 -25.06 8.53
C THR A 388 -25.62 -26.10 9.39
N GLU A 389 -24.30 -26.11 9.34
CA GLU A 389 -23.45 -26.99 10.12
C GLU A 389 -22.45 -26.21 10.98
N LEU A 390 -22.19 -26.70 12.19
CA LEU A 390 -21.15 -26.23 13.07
C LEU A 390 -20.19 -27.37 13.40
N ARG A 391 -18.90 -27.15 13.23
CA ARG A 391 -17.88 -28.05 13.76
C ARG A 391 -17.56 -27.67 15.21
N VAL A 392 -17.70 -28.60 16.11
CA VAL A 392 -17.57 -28.39 17.55
C VAL A 392 -16.27 -29.00 18.05
N PHE A 393 -15.52 -28.19 18.80
CA PHE A 393 -14.23 -28.56 19.40
C PHE A 393 -14.30 -28.34 20.92
N HIS A 394 -13.69 -29.26 21.67
CA HIS A 394 -13.50 -29.12 23.10
C HIS A 394 -12.01 -29.27 23.41
N ARG A 395 -11.39 -28.27 24.04
CA ARG A 395 -9.94 -28.21 24.31
C ARG A 395 -9.09 -28.53 23.07
N ASP A 396 -9.46 -27.87 21.95
CA ASP A 396 -8.86 -28.00 20.63
C ASP A 396 -8.98 -29.40 19.96
N GLN A 397 -9.71 -30.34 20.56
CA GLN A 397 -10.03 -31.62 19.94
C GLN A 397 -11.40 -31.55 19.24
N PHE A 398 -11.47 -32.03 18.01
CA PHE A 398 -12.72 -32.15 17.28
C PHE A 398 -13.66 -33.13 17.98
N LEU A 399 -14.89 -32.72 18.27
CA LEU A 399 -15.91 -33.55 18.90
C LEU A 399 -16.91 -34.12 17.89
N CYS A 400 -17.54 -33.22 17.14
CA CYS A 400 -18.61 -33.58 16.22
C CYS A 400 -18.97 -32.42 15.28
N THR A 401 -19.70 -32.73 14.23
CA THR A 401 -20.48 -31.76 13.46
C THR A 401 -21.87 -31.70 14.03
N ALA A 402 -22.30 -30.49 14.45
CA ALA A 402 -23.65 -30.22 14.91
C ALA A 402 -24.44 -29.54 13.80
N ILE A 403 -25.68 -30.01 13.56
CA ILE A 403 -26.53 -29.61 12.43
C ILE A 403 -27.72 -28.85 12.96
N ASP A 404 -28.15 -27.80 12.22
CA ASP A 404 -29.41 -27.14 12.51
C ASP A 404 -30.58 -28.02 12.06
N VAL A 405 -31.38 -28.43 13.03
CA VAL A 405 -32.49 -29.38 12.85
C VAL A 405 -33.59 -28.83 11.94
N ASN A 406 -33.79 -27.50 11.90
CA ASN A 406 -34.88 -26.85 11.18
C ASN A 406 -34.56 -26.59 9.70
N HIS A 407 -33.32 -26.59 9.30
CA HIS A 407 -32.87 -26.22 7.94
C HIS A 407 -31.96 -27.27 7.30
N HIS A 408 -32.14 -28.52 7.69
CA HIS A 408 -31.36 -29.62 7.13
C HIS A 408 -31.59 -29.73 5.59
N GLY A 409 -30.49 -29.68 4.83
CA GLY A 409 -30.52 -29.74 3.35
C GLY A 409 -30.74 -28.40 2.63
N GLN A 410 -30.70 -27.27 3.36
CA GLN A 410 -30.75 -25.92 2.77
C GLN A 410 -29.44 -25.19 3.10
N THR A 411 -28.88 -24.49 2.14
CA THR A 411 -27.73 -23.60 2.40
C THR A 411 -28.20 -22.29 2.98
N LEU A 412 -27.78 -21.95 4.18
CA LEU A 412 -28.08 -20.69 4.87
C LEU A 412 -26.80 -19.90 5.10
N THR A 413 -26.73 -18.71 4.54
CA THR A 413 -25.55 -17.84 4.75
C THR A 413 -25.79 -16.93 5.96
N LEU A 414 -24.68 -16.56 6.64
CA LEU A 414 -24.73 -15.56 7.71
C LEU A 414 -25.27 -14.21 7.21
N LYS A 415 -25.00 -13.87 5.95
CA LYS A 415 -25.47 -12.65 5.29
C LYS A 415 -27.00 -12.66 5.16
N ASP A 416 -27.60 -13.79 4.79
CA ASP A 416 -29.06 -13.93 4.65
C ASP A 416 -29.77 -13.70 5.98
N ILE A 417 -29.25 -14.28 7.07
CA ILE A 417 -29.77 -14.06 8.41
C ILE A 417 -29.65 -12.60 8.84
N GLN A 418 -28.51 -11.98 8.60
CA GLN A 418 -28.28 -10.56 8.93
C GLN A 418 -29.20 -9.65 8.12
N THR A 419 -29.37 -9.93 6.84
CA THR A 419 -30.28 -9.19 5.94
C THR A 419 -31.72 -9.31 6.38
N ALA A 420 -32.19 -10.53 6.66
CA ALA A 420 -33.54 -10.77 7.16
C ALA A 420 -33.81 -10.04 8.49
N ARG A 421 -32.86 -10.07 9.43
CA ARG A 421 -32.95 -9.32 10.70
C ARG A 421 -33.00 -7.81 10.50
N SER A 422 -32.19 -7.29 9.58
CA SER A 422 -32.18 -5.87 9.27
C SER A 422 -33.46 -5.42 8.58
N ALA A 423 -33.99 -6.23 7.68
CA ALA A 423 -35.29 -6.01 7.05
C ALA A 423 -36.43 -6.02 8.10
N ARG A 424 -36.48 -7.03 9.00
CA ARG A 424 -37.41 -7.09 10.09
C ARG A 424 -37.37 -5.88 11.01
N ARG A 425 -36.15 -5.44 11.38
CA ARG A 425 -35.98 -4.25 12.22
C ARG A 425 -36.47 -2.98 11.53
N ARG A 426 -36.25 -2.84 10.22
CA ARG A 426 -36.78 -1.72 9.43
C ARG A 426 -38.29 -1.73 9.39
N ALA A 427 -38.91 -2.90 9.15
CA ALA A 427 -40.36 -3.04 9.13
C ALA A 427 -40.98 -2.69 10.49
N LEU A 428 -40.39 -3.17 11.59
CA LEU A 428 -40.87 -2.83 12.95
C LEU A 428 -40.74 -1.33 13.24
N ARG A 429 -39.65 -0.68 12.82
CA ARG A 429 -39.47 0.78 12.96
C ARG A 429 -40.51 1.55 12.14
N ALA A 430 -40.79 1.14 10.90
CA ALA A 430 -41.84 1.75 10.10
C ALA A 430 -43.21 1.66 10.81
N GLY A 431 -43.58 0.48 11.29
CA GLY A 431 -44.84 0.30 12.05
C GLY A 431 -44.88 1.06 13.40
N ILE A 432 -43.74 1.28 14.05
CA ILE A 432 -43.64 2.14 15.24
C ILE A 432 -43.91 3.59 14.85
N ASN A 433 -43.21 4.08 13.81
CA ASN A 433 -43.37 5.46 13.34
C ASN A 433 -44.78 5.77 12.88
N GLU A 434 -45.44 4.85 12.17
CA GLU A 434 -46.85 4.99 11.80
C GLU A 434 -47.74 5.14 13.03
N ARG A 435 -47.58 4.32 14.07
CA ARG A 435 -48.35 4.41 15.31
C ARG A 435 -48.06 5.69 16.09
N ILE A 436 -46.80 6.12 16.13
CA ILE A 436 -46.41 7.41 16.73
C ILE A 436 -47.05 8.57 15.97
N ALA A 437 -47.11 8.51 14.63
CA ALA A 437 -47.76 9.55 13.82
C ALA A 437 -49.25 9.67 14.14
N VAL A 438 -49.93 8.56 14.44
CA VAL A 438 -51.33 8.58 14.91
C VAL A 438 -51.45 9.31 16.27
N VAL A 439 -50.48 9.12 17.18
CA VAL A 439 -50.48 9.86 18.46
C VAL A 439 -50.31 11.36 18.19
N ALA A 440 -49.42 11.75 17.30
CA ALA A 440 -49.25 13.15 16.92
C ALA A 440 -50.53 13.77 16.31
N GLN A 441 -51.26 12.96 15.53
CA GLN A 441 -52.53 13.39 14.91
C GLN A 441 -53.67 13.59 15.91
N TYR A 442 -53.85 12.64 16.88
CA TYR A 442 -55.02 12.63 17.79
C TYR A 442 -54.70 13.12 19.19
N SER A 443 -53.46 13.19 19.61
CA SER A 443 -53.01 13.64 20.93
C SER A 443 -51.68 14.40 20.84
N PRO A 444 -51.63 15.59 20.18
CA PRO A 444 -50.41 16.33 19.94
C PRO A 444 -49.56 16.63 21.18
N ALA A 445 -50.24 16.77 22.37
CA ALA A 445 -49.55 17.05 23.64
C ALA A 445 -48.68 15.86 24.12
N TRP A 446 -48.86 14.66 23.60
CA TRP A 446 -48.12 13.45 23.95
C TRP A 446 -47.20 12.97 22.81
N ALA A 447 -47.20 13.70 21.68
CA ALA A 447 -46.28 13.39 20.60
C ALA A 447 -44.82 13.68 21.02
N PRO A 448 -43.89 12.78 20.72
CA PRO A 448 -42.50 13.05 20.98
C PRO A 448 -42.02 14.28 20.19
N THR A 449 -41.27 15.16 20.84
CA THR A 449 -40.78 16.44 20.28
C THR A 449 -39.80 16.30 19.14
N SER A 450 -39.36 15.10 18.85
CA SER A 450 -38.56 14.77 17.66
C SER A 450 -38.91 13.37 17.17
N PRO A 451 -39.09 13.14 15.85
CA PRO A 451 -39.06 11.79 15.33
C PRO A 451 -37.76 11.15 15.76
N ALA A 452 -37.77 9.90 16.22
CA ALA A 452 -36.59 9.17 16.64
C ALA A 452 -35.54 9.30 15.51
N ALA A 453 -34.65 10.29 15.64
CA ALA A 453 -33.63 10.53 14.69
C ALA A 453 -32.86 9.23 14.49
N ASN A 454 -32.54 8.94 13.27
CA ASN A 454 -31.63 7.88 12.90
C ASN A 454 -30.22 8.27 13.38
N VAL A 455 -30.03 8.34 14.70
CA VAL A 455 -28.74 8.58 15.31
C VAL A 455 -27.98 7.26 15.12
N PRO A 456 -27.02 7.19 14.23
CA PRO A 456 -26.16 6.03 14.18
C PRO A 456 -25.53 5.92 15.58
N ALA A 457 -25.57 4.73 16.16
CA ALA A 457 -24.96 4.47 17.45
C ALA A 457 -23.54 5.03 17.43
N PRO A 458 -23.12 5.82 18.42
CA PRO A 458 -21.80 6.41 18.44
C PRO A 458 -20.79 5.27 18.27
N ARG A 459 -19.98 5.32 17.21
CA ARG A 459 -18.88 4.39 17.03
C ARG A 459 -18.01 4.54 18.28
N ARG A 460 -18.01 3.53 19.13
CA ARG A 460 -17.10 3.48 20.26
C ARG A 460 -15.69 3.58 19.70
N LYS A 461 -15.06 4.73 19.91
CA LYS A 461 -13.63 4.89 19.63
C LYS A 461 -12.91 3.82 20.45
N PRO A 462 -12.03 3.00 19.88
CA PRO A 462 -11.24 2.09 20.66
C PRO A 462 -10.44 2.92 21.69
N LYS A 463 -10.56 2.60 22.98
CA LYS A 463 -9.72 3.17 24.01
C LYS A 463 -8.30 2.69 23.73
N LEU A 464 -7.41 3.60 23.36
CA LEU A 464 -5.97 3.36 23.38
C LEU A 464 -5.59 2.96 24.80
N ARG A 465 -5.10 1.73 24.98
CA ARG A 465 -4.38 1.33 26.20
C ARG A 465 -2.99 1.93 26.09
N THR A 466 -2.73 2.98 26.88
CA THR A 466 -1.37 3.43 27.18
C THR A 466 -0.75 2.37 28.10
N TYR A 467 0.31 1.71 27.62
CA TYR A 467 1.20 0.97 28.50
C TYR A 467 2.18 1.99 29.07
N GLU A 468 2.17 2.17 30.38
CA GLU A 468 3.28 2.78 31.11
C GLU A 468 4.38 1.73 31.20
N GLU A 469 5.57 2.09 30.70
CA GLU A 469 6.79 1.30 30.91
C GLU A 469 7.18 1.42 32.39
N GLY A 470 7.22 0.29 33.09
CA GLY A 470 7.85 0.09 34.37
C GLY A 470 9.16 -0.66 34.20
#